data_f9f821901a09334e790df653f39d7044
#
_entry.id   f9f821901a09334e790df653f39d7044
#
_cell.length_a   1.000
_cell.length_b   1.000
_cell.length_c   1.000
_cell.angle_alpha   90.00
_cell.angle_beta   90.00
_cell.angle_gamma   90.00
#
_symmetry.space_group_name_H-M   'P 1'
#
loop_
_entity.id
_entity.type
_entity.pdbx_description
1 polymer ?
#
loop_
_entity_poly.entity_id
_entity_poly.type
_entity_poly.pdbx_seq_one_letter_code
_entity_poly.pdbx_strand_id
1 'polypeptide(L)'
;MHTFIDRIITFSLRNKFFIFFLTVIAVIAGAVSFLHTPVDAFPDVTNTKVTIITQWPGRSAEEIEKFITIPVEIAMNPVQKKADIRSTTLFGLSVIQVMFDDDVDDFYARQQVYNLLNDADLPEGVTPEVQPLYGPTGEIFRYTLRSDKRTVRELKTFQDWVIERKLRAVPGVADIVSFGGEVKTFEVSVNPNRLINYGVTTLELYDAIAKSNINVGGDVITRSSQAYVVRGIGLINDVKEIENIVVKNINGTPILVKNLADVHESSLPRLGQVGRMEEDDVVQGIIVMRKGENPGEVIAALKDKIADIQQNSLPEDVRIVPFYDRENLVDLAVHTVTHNLIEGILLVTFIAVSYTHLRAHETGAYL
;
A
#
# COMPACT_ATOMS: atom_id res chain seq x y z
N MET A 1 -28.41 20.18 -47.75
CA MET A 1 -27.95 20.43 -46.36
C MET A 1 -28.81 21.50 -45.68
N HIS A 2 -29.14 22.60 -46.34
CA HIS A 2 -30.01 23.67 -45.81
C HIS A 2 -31.41 23.18 -45.33
N THR A 3 -32.07 22.27 -46.07
CA THR A 3 -33.41 21.77 -45.72
C THR A 3 -33.44 20.91 -44.44
N PHE A 4 -32.36 20.30 -44.04
CA PHE A 4 -32.29 19.53 -42.77
C PHE A 4 -32.16 20.47 -41.58
N ILE A 5 -31.28 21.44 -41.66
CA ILE A 5 -31.04 22.45 -40.63
C ILE A 5 -32.32 23.26 -40.41
N ASP A 6 -32.99 23.69 -41.49
CA ASP A 6 -34.25 24.44 -41.44
C ASP A 6 -35.38 23.67 -40.74
N ARG A 7 -35.44 22.35 -40.94
CA ARG A 7 -36.40 21.48 -40.24
C ARG A 7 -36.13 21.42 -38.73
N ILE A 8 -34.86 21.31 -38.32
CA ILE A 8 -34.48 21.29 -36.89
C ILE A 8 -34.85 22.62 -36.24
N ILE A 9 -34.50 23.74 -36.87
CA ILE A 9 -34.82 25.09 -36.37
C ILE A 9 -36.31 25.25 -36.24
N THR A 10 -37.09 24.92 -37.28
CA THR A 10 -38.55 25.04 -37.28
C THR A 10 -39.18 24.14 -36.21
N PHE A 11 -38.71 22.93 -36.04
CA PHE A 11 -39.15 22.03 -34.98
C PHE A 11 -38.88 22.60 -33.59
N SER A 12 -37.67 23.12 -33.37
CA SER A 12 -37.27 23.72 -32.09
C SER A 12 -38.10 24.94 -31.72
N LEU A 13 -38.35 25.83 -32.68
CA LEU A 13 -39.18 27.03 -32.48
C LEU A 13 -40.66 26.69 -32.25
N ARG A 14 -41.18 25.69 -32.92
CA ARG A 14 -42.55 25.23 -32.77
C ARG A 14 -42.80 24.50 -31.45
N ASN A 15 -41.79 23.73 -30.95
CA ASN A 15 -41.91 22.91 -29.76
C ASN A 15 -41.01 23.41 -28.62
N LYS A 16 -41.05 24.70 -28.33
CA LYS A 16 -40.17 25.38 -27.37
C LYS A 16 -40.19 24.76 -25.96
N PHE A 17 -41.35 24.30 -25.48
CA PHE A 17 -41.46 23.66 -24.16
C PHE A 17 -40.78 22.27 -24.14
N PHE A 18 -40.86 21.52 -25.22
CA PHE A 18 -40.17 20.23 -25.36
C PHE A 18 -38.66 20.42 -25.38
N ILE A 19 -38.17 21.38 -26.14
CA ILE A 19 -36.74 21.70 -26.21
C ILE A 19 -36.22 22.21 -24.85
N PHE A 20 -37.00 23.09 -24.18
CA PHE A 20 -36.63 23.54 -22.83
C PHE A 20 -36.52 22.36 -21.84
N PHE A 21 -37.50 21.48 -21.83
CA PHE A 21 -37.48 20.26 -20.96
C PHE A 21 -36.31 19.36 -21.27
N LEU A 22 -36.03 19.12 -22.56
CA LEU A 22 -34.88 18.35 -23.01
C LEU A 22 -33.55 18.98 -22.55
N THR A 23 -33.45 20.30 -22.65
CA THR A 23 -32.25 21.03 -22.18
C THR A 23 -32.07 20.89 -20.67
N VAL A 24 -33.16 21.01 -19.90
CA VAL A 24 -33.09 20.83 -18.44
C VAL A 24 -32.65 19.41 -18.08
N ILE A 25 -33.18 18.39 -18.75
CA ILE A 25 -32.74 17.00 -18.54
C ILE A 25 -31.26 16.86 -18.89
N ALA A 26 -30.79 17.41 -19.99
CA ALA A 26 -29.40 17.34 -20.41
C ALA A 26 -28.46 18.00 -19.38
N VAL A 27 -28.87 19.15 -18.85
CA VAL A 27 -28.11 19.86 -17.79
C VAL A 27 -28.04 19.02 -16.51
N ILE A 28 -29.17 18.45 -16.07
CA ILE A 28 -29.21 17.61 -14.87
C ILE A 28 -28.36 16.36 -15.08
N ALA A 29 -28.53 15.68 -16.22
CA ALA A 29 -27.73 14.49 -16.55
C ALA A 29 -26.22 14.80 -16.60
N GLY A 30 -25.86 15.95 -17.21
CA GLY A 30 -24.48 16.42 -17.24
C GLY A 30 -23.92 16.73 -15.86
N ALA A 31 -24.68 17.38 -15.00
CA ALA A 31 -24.28 17.66 -13.62
C ALA A 31 -24.08 16.38 -12.80
N VAL A 32 -25.01 15.43 -12.90
CA VAL A 32 -24.89 14.13 -12.23
C VAL A 32 -23.67 13.36 -12.75
N SER A 33 -23.45 13.34 -14.06
CA SER A 33 -22.29 12.68 -14.67
C SER A 33 -20.97 13.31 -14.21
N PHE A 34 -20.91 14.63 -14.15
CA PHE A 34 -19.73 15.37 -13.68
C PHE A 34 -19.38 15.03 -12.23
N LEU A 35 -20.38 14.96 -11.34
CA LEU A 35 -20.18 14.62 -9.94
C LEU A 35 -19.68 13.18 -9.69
N HIS A 36 -19.96 12.27 -10.64
CA HIS A 36 -19.57 10.86 -10.53
C HIS A 36 -18.35 10.50 -11.41
N THR A 37 -17.81 11.44 -12.14
CA THR A 37 -16.63 11.21 -12.97
C THR A 37 -15.40 11.19 -12.08
N PRO A 38 -14.62 10.09 -12.03
CA PRO A 38 -13.36 10.07 -11.30
C PRO A 38 -12.39 11.04 -11.96
N VAL A 39 -11.89 11.99 -11.19
CA VAL A 39 -10.90 12.96 -11.65
C VAL A 39 -9.55 12.63 -11.00
N ASP A 40 -8.54 12.45 -11.83
CA ASP A 40 -7.17 12.28 -11.40
C ASP A 40 -6.27 13.40 -11.94
N ALA A 41 -5.24 13.77 -11.17
CA ALA A 41 -4.26 14.76 -11.59
C ALA A 41 -3.34 14.25 -12.70
N PHE A 42 -3.10 12.95 -12.75
CA PHE A 42 -2.23 12.30 -13.73
C PHE A 42 -2.90 11.07 -14.34
N PRO A 43 -2.93 10.94 -15.67
CA PRO A 43 -3.41 9.72 -16.30
C PRO A 43 -2.48 8.55 -15.99
N ASP A 44 -3.04 7.41 -15.64
CA ASP A 44 -2.26 6.17 -15.52
C ASP A 44 -2.05 5.57 -16.91
N VAL A 45 -0.84 5.75 -17.43
CA VAL A 45 -0.40 5.22 -18.74
C VAL A 45 0.43 3.94 -18.57
N THR A 46 0.33 3.28 -17.42
CA THR A 46 1.13 2.11 -17.11
C THR A 46 0.54 0.87 -17.78
N ASN A 47 1.38 0.15 -18.53
CA ASN A 47 1.03 -1.15 -19.10
C ASN A 47 0.66 -2.14 -18.00
N THR A 48 -0.20 -3.09 -18.32
CA THR A 48 -0.57 -4.17 -17.39
C THR A 48 0.68 -4.98 -17.04
N LYS A 49 1.05 -4.98 -15.76
CA LYS A 49 2.20 -5.73 -15.25
C LYS A 49 1.89 -6.35 -13.88
N VAL A 50 2.42 -7.53 -13.65
CA VAL A 50 2.37 -8.21 -12.35
C VAL A 50 3.78 -8.34 -11.80
N THR A 51 3.99 -7.85 -10.59
CA THR A 51 5.29 -7.92 -9.92
C THR A 51 5.26 -9.01 -8.85
N ILE A 52 6.25 -9.90 -8.90
CA ILE A 52 6.47 -10.97 -7.92
C ILE A 52 7.73 -10.62 -7.14
N ILE A 53 7.62 -10.55 -5.83
CA ILE A 53 8.74 -10.32 -4.93
C ILE A 53 8.96 -11.56 -4.08
N THR A 54 10.21 -12.05 -4.04
CA THR A 54 10.57 -13.20 -3.21
C THR A 54 11.79 -12.85 -2.37
N GLN A 55 11.66 -12.99 -1.07
CA GLN A 55 12.73 -12.72 -0.12
C GLN A 55 13.32 -14.01 0.44
N TRP A 56 14.64 -14.09 0.46
CA TRP A 56 15.40 -15.17 1.12
C TRP A 56 16.64 -14.58 1.80
N PRO A 57 16.45 -13.99 2.98
CA PRO A 57 17.50 -13.25 3.67
C PRO A 57 18.76 -14.09 3.92
N GLY A 58 19.93 -13.44 3.80
CA GLY A 58 21.23 -14.08 4.05
C GLY A 58 21.80 -14.87 2.87
N ARG A 59 21.16 -14.85 1.70
CA ARG A 59 21.64 -15.54 0.49
C ARG A 59 22.26 -14.56 -0.49
N SER A 60 23.34 -15.01 -1.15
CA SER A 60 23.96 -14.22 -2.22
C SER A 60 23.04 -14.05 -3.42
N ALA A 61 23.29 -13.01 -4.26
CA ALA A 61 22.52 -12.79 -5.48
C ALA A 61 22.56 -13.99 -6.42
N GLU A 62 23.71 -14.71 -6.51
CA GLU A 62 23.85 -15.92 -7.33
C GLU A 62 22.96 -17.06 -6.82
N GLU A 63 22.87 -17.27 -5.50
CA GLU A 63 21.98 -18.28 -4.91
C GLU A 63 20.50 -17.91 -5.17
N ILE A 64 20.14 -16.64 -5.00
CA ILE A 64 18.78 -16.14 -5.28
C ILE A 64 18.44 -16.35 -6.75
N GLU A 65 19.33 -16.01 -7.67
CA GLU A 65 19.12 -16.21 -9.11
C GLU A 65 18.86 -17.68 -9.41
N LYS A 66 19.72 -18.56 -8.95
CA LYS A 66 19.68 -19.99 -9.26
C LYS A 66 18.46 -20.69 -8.64
N PHE A 67 18.13 -20.40 -7.40
CA PHE A 67 17.13 -21.15 -6.64
C PHE A 67 15.76 -20.48 -6.58
N ILE A 68 15.65 -19.20 -6.95
CA ILE A 68 14.39 -18.45 -6.89
C ILE A 68 14.05 -17.81 -8.25
N THR A 69 14.93 -16.94 -8.77
CA THR A 69 14.61 -16.16 -9.97
C THR A 69 14.38 -17.06 -11.18
N ILE A 70 15.31 -17.95 -11.49
CA ILE A 70 15.20 -18.87 -12.64
C ILE A 70 14.00 -19.82 -12.51
N PRO A 71 13.73 -20.50 -11.39
CA PRO A 71 12.54 -21.33 -11.23
C PRO A 71 11.23 -20.58 -11.42
N VAL A 72 11.12 -19.34 -10.89
CA VAL A 72 9.92 -18.52 -11.08
C VAL A 72 9.78 -18.07 -12.54
N GLU A 73 10.86 -17.65 -13.21
CA GLU A 73 10.83 -17.30 -14.64
C GLU A 73 10.38 -18.49 -15.50
N ILE A 74 10.87 -19.69 -15.20
CA ILE A 74 10.44 -20.92 -15.89
C ILE A 74 8.96 -21.16 -15.69
N ALA A 75 8.46 -21.04 -14.46
CA ALA A 75 7.05 -21.19 -14.15
C ALA A 75 6.18 -20.13 -14.84
N MET A 76 6.70 -18.92 -15.06
CA MET A 76 5.99 -17.84 -15.76
C MET A 76 6.06 -17.94 -17.30
N ASN A 77 6.86 -18.83 -17.86
CA ASN A 77 6.95 -18.99 -19.31
C ASN A 77 5.65 -19.34 -20.01
N PRO A 78 4.77 -20.20 -19.46
CA PRO A 78 3.47 -20.53 -20.08
C PRO A 78 2.42 -19.43 -19.99
N VAL A 79 2.64 -18.34 -19.25
CA VAL A 79 1.68 -17.23 -19.09
C VAL A 79 1.27 -16.71 -20.46
N GLN A 80 -0.06 -16.69 -20.71
CA GLN A 80 -0.61 -16.26 -21.98
C GLN A 80 -0.67 -14.73 -22.08
N LYS A 81 -0.53 -14.21 -23.31
CA LYS A 81 -0.56 -12.76 -23.59
C LYS A 81 0.51 -11.95 -22.84
N LYS A 82 1.58 -12.59 -22.41
CA LYS A 82 2.72 -11.86 -21.87
C LYS A 82 3.52 -11.25 -23.00
N ALA A 83 3.90 -9.99 -22.86
CA ALA A 83 4.78 -9.28 -23.75
C ALA A 83 6.26 -9.53 -23.41
N ASP A 84 6.58 -9.52 -22.08
CA ASP A 84 7.98 -9.65 -21.61
C ASP A 84 8.02 -10.14 -20.17
N ILE A 85 9.17 -10.69 -19.75
CA ILE A 85 9.50 -10.97 -18.35
C ILE A 85 10.83 -10.29 -18.05
N ARG A 86 10.87 -9.51 -16.97
CA ARG A 86 12.10 -8.87 -16.48
C ARG A 86 12.32 -9.23 -15.02
N SER A 87 13.55 -9.58 -14.71
CA SER A 87 13.94 -9.88 -13.34
C SER A 87 15.08 -9.00 -12.86
N THR A 88 15.11 -8.76 -11.59
CA THR A 88 16.22 -8.13 -10.87
C THR A 88 16.51 -8.95 -9.64
N THR A 89 17.73 -9.45 -9.56
CA THR A 89 18.18 -10.28 -8.45
C THR A 89 19.22 -9.54 -7.63
N LEU A 90 18.98 -9.45 -6.33
CA LEU A 90 19.83 -8.79 -5.36
C LEU A 90 20.17 -9.74 -4.21
N PHE A 91 21.04 -9.33 -3.28
CA PHE A 91 21.31 -10.06 -2.07
C PHE A 91 20.01 -10.28 -1.26
N GLY A 92 19.60 -11.52 -1.09
CA GLY A 92 18.39 -11.89 -0.34
C GLY A 92 17.07 -11.56 -1.01
N LEU A 93 17.04 -11.06 -2.26
CA LEU A 93 15.83 -10.54 -2.92
C LEU A 93 15.77 -10.88 -4.40
N SER A 94 14.63 -11.40 -4.85
CA SER A 94 14.26 -11.53 -6.26
C SER A 94 13.03 -10.69 -6.57
N VAL A 95 13.08 -9.89 -7.61
CA VAL A 95 11.97 -9.11 -8.14
C VAL A 95 11.75 -9.49 -9.60
N ILE A 96 10.59 -10.05 -9.91
CA ILE A 96 10.24 -10.49 -11.26
C ILE A 96 9.00 -9.72 -11.71
N GLN A 97 9.07 -9.11 -12.88
CA GLN A 97 7.97 -8.37 -13.48
C GLN A 97 7.52 -9.08 -14.76
N VAL A 98 6.28 -9.57 -14.74
CA VAL A 98 5.62 -10.13 -15.92
C VAL A 98 4.80 -9.02 -16.56
N MET A 99 5.20 -8.60 -17.76
CA MET A 99 4.53 -7.57 -18.54
C MET A 99 3.55 -8.23 -19.51
N PHE A 100 2.38 -7.63 -19.66
CA PHE A 100 1.34 -8.10 -20.56
C PHE A 100 1.10 -7.11 -21.69
N ASP A 101 0.38 -7.55 -22.72
CA ASP A 101 -0.09 -6.67 -23.79
C ASP A 101 -1.11 -5.65 -23.22
N ASP A 102 -1.23 -4.48 -23.85
CA ASP A 102 -2.04 -3.35 -23.34
C ASP A 102 -3.53 -3.64 -23.25
N ASP A 103 -4.02 -4.63 -24.01
CA ASP A 103 -5.43 -5.06 -24.01
C ASP A 103 -5.79 -6.07 -22.91
N VAL A 104 -4.80 -6.47 -22.09
CA VAL A 104 -5.00 -7.48 -21.05
C VAL A 104 -5.51 -6.83 -19.77
N ASP A 105 -6.62 -7.34 -19.26
CA ASP A 105 -7.17 -6.93 -17.97
C ASP A 105 -6.22 -7.27 -16.82
N ASP A 106 -6.05 -6.32 -15.89
CA ASP A 106 -5.12 -6.45 -14.76
C ASP A 106 -5.48 -7.63 -13.85
N PHE A 107 -6.77 -7.90 -13.64
CA PHE A 107 -7.23 -9.02 -12.82
C PHE A 107 -6.91 -10.36 -13.49
N TYR A 108 -7.16 -10.47 -14.80
CA TYR A 108 -6.81 -11.65 -15.57
C TYR A 108 -5.30 -11.92 -15.53
N ALA A 109 -4.48 -10.90 -15.76
CA ALA A 109 -3.02 -11.01 -15.70
C ALA A 109 -2.56 -11.56 -14.34
N ARG A 110 -3.08 -11.00 -13.26
CA ARG A 110 -2.77 -11.42 -11.89
C ARG A 110 -3.20 -12.87 -11.61
N GLN A 111 -4.39 -13.25 -12.07
CA GLN A 111 -4.90 -14.61 -11.93
C GLN A 111 -4.00 -15.64 -12.63
N GLN A 112 -3.55 -15.33 -13.86
CA GLN A 112 -2.63 -16.20 -14.60
C GLN A 112 -1.31 -16.40 -13.84
N VAL A 113 -0.73 -15.32 -13.31
CA VAL A 113 0.50 -15.39 -12.52
C VAL A 113 0.28 -16.22 -11.26
N TYR A 114 -0.79 -15.99 -10.50
CA TYR A 114 -1.07 -16.77 -9.29
C TYR A 114 -1.24 -18.26 -9.56
N ASN A 115 -1.92 -18.61 -10.64
CA ASN A 115 -2.16 -20.02 -10.98
C ASN A 115 -0.87 -20.77 -11.28
N LEU A 116 0.08 -20.12 -11.96
CA LEU A 116 1.34 -20.74 -12.39
C LEU A 116 2.47 -20.60 -11.36
N LEU A 117 2.34 -19.65 -10.43
CA LEU A 117 3.38 -19.40 -9.42
C LEU A 117 3.58 -20.61 -8.47
N ASN A 118 2.53 -21.39 -8.25
CA ASN A 118 2.60 -22.61 -7.45
C ASN A 118 3.40 -23.75 -8.13
N ASP A 119 3.63 -23.65 -9.45
CA ASP A 119 4.43 -24.61 -10.19
C ASP A 119 5.94 -24.33 -10.10
N ALA A 120 6.33 -23.21 -9.49
CA ALA A 120 7.73 -22.89 -9.26
C ALA A 120 8.34 -23.79 -8.17
N ASP A 121 9.42 -24.49 -8.51
CA ASP A 121 10.16 -25.33 -7.56
C ASP A 121 11.07 -24.45 -6.70
N LEU A 122 10.58 -24.09 -5.52
CA LEU A 122 11.25 -23.17 -4.60
C LEU A 122 11.75 -23.90 -3.34
N PRO A 123 12.82 -23.41 -2.69
CA PRO A 123 13.32 -23.95 -1.45
C PRO A 123 12.26 -23.91 -0.34
N GLU A 124 12.32 -24.87 0.58
CA GLU A 124 11.40 -24.96 1.71
C GLU A 124 11.44 -23.68 2.57
N GLY A 125 10.27 -23.16 2.90
CA GLY A 125 10.12 -21.93 3.69
C GLY A 125 10.23 -20.63 2.88
N VAL A 126 10.47 -20.68 1.58
CA VAL A 126 10.46 -19.51 0.69
C VAL A 126 9.12 -19.39 0.01
N THR A 127 8.46 -18.23 0.18
CA THR A 127 7.16 -17.94 -0.42
C THR A 127 7.25 -16.70 -1.31
N PRO A 128 6.92 -16.80 -2.60
CA PRO A 128 6.83 -15.65 -3.48
C PRO A 128 5.56 -14.85 -3.18
N GLU A 129 5.66 -13.54 -3.19
CA GLU A 129 4.56 -12.63 -2.95
C GLU A 129 4.23 -11.83 -4.23
N VAL A 130 2.99 -11.93 -4.68
CA VAL A 130 2.49 -11.14 -5.80
C VAL A 130 2.02 -9.79 -5.28
N GLN A 131 2.69 -8.74 -5.71
CA GLN A 131 2.39 -7.38 -5.27
C GLN A 131 0.99 -6.93 -5.68
N PRO A 132 0.33 -6.06 -4.90
CA PRO A 132 -0.94 -5.46 -5.29
C PRO A 132 -0.84 -4.71 -6.62
N LEU A 133 -1.98 -4.58 -7.30
CA LEU A 133 -2.06 -3.82 -8.56
C LEU A 133 -2.05 -2.32 -8.27
N TYR A 134 -0.93 -1.69 -8.48
CA TYR A 134 -0.78 -0.23 -8.48
C TYR A 134 0.22 0.21 -9.55
N GLY A 135 -0.02 1.39 -10.11
CA GLY A 135 0.89 2.03 -11.05
C GLY A 135 1.92 2.93 -10.34
N PRO A 136 2.90 3.46 -11.05
CA PRO A 136 3.82 4.49 -10.54
C PRO A 136 3.11 5.73 -10.03
N THR A 137 1.92 6.02 -10.57
CA THR A 137 1.05 7.11 -10.14
C THR A 137 0.15 6.73 -8.96
N GLY A 138 0.26 5.52 -8.43
CA GLY A 138 -0.58 5.03 -7.32
C GLY A 138 -0.29 5.66 -5.96
N GLU A 139 0.84 6.32 -5.79
CA GLU A 139 1.17 7.01 -4.54
C GLU A 139 0.30 8.26 -4.37
N ILE A 140 -0.66 8.19 -3.45
CA ILE A 140 -1.65 9.25 -3.25
C ILE A 140 -1.40 10.10 -2.00
N PHE A 141 -0.70 9.55 -1.00
CA PHE A 141 -0.50 10.22 0.27
C PHE A 141 0.81 9.78 0.94
N ARG A 142 1.57 10.76 1.48
CA ARG A 142 2.80 10.49 2.23
C ARG A 142 2.79 11.24 3.55
N TYR A 143 3.24 10.58 4.59
CA TYR A 143 3.34 11.16 5.93
C TYR A 143 4.62 10.71 6.63
N THR A 144 5.00 11.45 7.68
CA THR A 144 6.02 11.06 8.64
C THR A 144 5.41 10.94 10.03
N LEU A 145 6.00 10.10 10.86
CA LEU A 145 5.67 10.02 12.28
C LEU A 145 6.60 10.92 13.07
N ARG A 146 6.03 11.67 14.02
CA ARG A 146 6.78 12.57 14.90
C ARG A 146 6.39 12.38 16.36
N SER A 147 7.37 12.42 17.24
CA SER A 147 7.21 12.49 18.69
C SER A 147 8.44 13.13 19.29
N ASP A 148 8.24 14.01 20.29
CA ASP A 148 9.34 14.60 21.06
C ASP A 148 9.85 13.67 22.18
N LYS A 149 9.18 12.54 22.42
CA LYS A 149 9.45 11.65 23.56
C LYS A 149 9.90 10.26 23.16
N ARG A 150 9.68 9.86 21.89
CA ARG A 150 9.89 8.49 21.42
C ARG A 150 11.04 8.38 20.46
N THR A 151 11.73 7.25 20.56
CA THR A 151 12.79 6.88 19.62
C THR A 151 12.21 6.51 18.25
N VAL A 152 13.03 6.60 17.23
CA VAL A 152 12.66 6.19 15.85
C VAL A 152 12.23 4.71 15.79
N ARG A 153 12.83 3.86 16.63
CA ARG A 153 12.46 2.44 16.80
C ARG A 153 11.04 2.25 17.32
N GLU A 154 10.66 3.02 18.33
CA GLU A 154 9.29 2.99 18.85
C GLU A 154 8.29 3.51 17.82
N LEU A 155 8.62 4.58 17.10
CA LEU A 155 7.80 5.12 16.02
C LEU A 155 7.62 4.08 14.89
N LYS A 156 8.68 3.35 14.52
CA LYS A 156 8.62 2.27 13.54
C LYS A 156 7.69 1.14 14.01
N THR A 157 7.72 0.82 15.29
CA THR A 157 6.79 -0.17 15.87
C THR A 157 5.33 0.27 15.75
N PHE A 158 5.00 1.53 16.02
CA PHE A 158 3.65 2.06 15.79
C PHE A 158 3.26 2.03 14.31
N GLN A 159 4.20 2.37 13.42
CA GLN A 159 3.97 2.32 11.99
C GLN A 159 3.55 0.93 11.54
N ASP A 160 4.36 -0.09 11.84
CA ASP A 160 4.20 -1.44 11.30
C ASP A 160 3.03 -2.20 11.96
N TRP A 161 2.81 -2.00 13.25
CA TRP A 161 1.85 -2.81 14.00
C TRP A 161 0.49 -2.15 14.23
N VAL A 162 0.41 -0.83 14.18
CA VAL A 162 -0.84 -0.08 14.46
C VAL A 162 -1.32 0.64 13.21
N ILE A 163 -0.51 1.52 12.65
CA ILE A 163 -0.94 2.45 11.60
C ILE A 163 -1.17 1.70 10.29
N GLU A 164 -0.18 0.97 9.83
CA GLU A 164 -0.23 0.24 8.56
C GLU A 164 -1.42 -0.71 8.50
N ARG A 165 -1.65 -1.51 9.55
CA ARG A 165 -2.78 -2.45 9.61
C ARG A 165 -4.14 -1.78 9.49
N LYS A 166 -4.30 -0.61 10.12
CA LYS A 166 -5.57 0.13 10.12
C LYS A 166 -5.79 0.89 8.83
N LEU A 167 -4.75 1.47 8.26
CA LEU A 167 -4.85 2.20 7.00
C LEU A 167 -5.00 1.26 5.79
N ARG A 168 -4.38 0.08 5.82
CA ARG A 168 -4.55 -0.96 4.78
C ARG A 168 -6.00 -1.45 4.65
N ALA A 169 -6.80 -1.30 5.70
CA ALA A 169 -8.23 -1.64 5.68
C ALA A 169 -9.12 -0.58 5.01
N VAL A 170 -8.58 0.58 4.63
CA VAL A 170 -9.34 1.62 3.93
C VAL A 170 -9.66 1.15 2.52
N PRO A 171 -10.94 1.21 2.07
CA PRO A 171 -11.30 0.86 0.71
C PRO A 171 -10.50 1.65 -0.33
N GLY A 172 -10.06 1.00 -1.39
CA GLY A 172 -9.25 1.61 -2.45
C GLY A 172 -7.75 1.69 -2.17
N VAL A 173 -7.29 1.50 -0.94
CA VAL A 173 -5.86 1.36 -0.63
C VAL A 173 -5.35 0.01 -1.15
N ALA A 174 -4.28 0.04 -1.93
CA ALA A 174 -3.60 -1.15 -2.43
C ALA A 174 -2.61 -1.69 -1.41
N ASP A 175 -1.74 -0.81 -0.93
CA ASP A 175 -0.71 -1.13 0.04
C ASP A 175 -0.21 0.13 0.78
N ILE A 176 0.57 -0.11 1.83
CA ILE A 176 1.27 0.93 2.58
C ILE A 176 2.73 0.53 2.65
N VAL A 177 3.57 1.36 2.05
CA VAL A 177 5.02 1.15 2.04
C VAL A 177 5.65 1.99 3.13
N SER A 178 6.38 1.35 4.02
CA SER A 178 7.03 1.99 5.16
C SER A 178 8.54 2.10 4.93
N PHE A 179 9.08 3.33 5.05
CA PHE A 179 10.50 3.60 4.91
C PHE A 179 11.06 4.25 6.17
N GLY A 180 12.37 4.08 6.37
CA GLY A 180 13.09 4.63 7.53
C GLY A 180 12.73 3.92 8.84
N GLY A 181 13.30 4.45 9.91
CA GLY A 181 13.16 3.88 11.23
C GLY A 181 13.97 2.60 11.48
N GLU A 182 13.87 2.10 12.68
CA GLU A 182 14.57 0.90 13.14
C GLU A 182 13.57 -0.19 13.50
N VAL A 183 13.69 -1.37 12.88
CA VAL A 183 12.86 -2.52 13.26
C VAL A 183 13.39 -3.12 14.55
N LYS A 184 12.59 -3.09 15.62
CA LYS A 184 12.94 -3.65 16.92
C LYS A 184 13.18 -5.15 16.83
N THR A 185 14.29 -5.59 17.41
CA THR A 185 14.64 -7.01 17.59
C THR A 185 15.17 -7.27 18.99
N PHE A 186 15.20 -8.52 19.40
CA PHE A 186 15.96 -8.99 20.53
C PHE A 186 17.22 -9.66 20.01
N GLU A 187 18.38 -9.15 20.38
CA GLU A 187 19.67 -9.70 20.00
C GLU A 187 20.22 -10.57 21.12
N VAL A 188 20.63 -11.79 20.75
CA VAL A 188 21.29 -12.73 21.65
C VAL A 188 22.75 -12.83 21.24
N SER A 189 23.59 -12.02 21.87
CA SER A 189 25.02 -11.97 21.60
C SER A 189 25.74 -13.12 22.33
N VAL A 190 26.09 -14.16 21.59
CA VAL A 190 26.63 -15.40 22.11
C VAL A 190 28.10 -15.22 22.53
N ASN A 191 28.46 -15.71 23.72
CA ASN A 191 29.85 -15.72 24.18
C ASN A 191 30.47 -17.12 23.97
N PRO A 192 31.42 -17.30 23.03
CA PRO A 192 32.01 -18.60 22.72
C PRO A 192 32.69 -19.28 23.93
N ASN A 193 33.33 -18.48 24.78
CA ASN A 193 34.02 -19.04 25.96
C ASN A 193 33.02 -19.57 27.00
N ARG A 194 31.89 -18.90 27.18
CA ARG A 194 30.82 -19.40 28.06
C ARG A 194 30.20 -20.68 27.48
N LEU A 195 29.99 -20.79 26.17
CA LEU A 195 29.51 -22.02 25.51
C LEU A 195 30.43 -23.18 25.77
N ILE A 196 31.74 -23.00 25.57
CA ILE A 196 32.77 -24.04 25.83
C ILE A 196 32.76 -24.48 27.28
N ASN A 197 32.72 -23.50 28.22
CA ASN A 197 32.73 -23.80 29.65
C ASN A 197 31.53 -24.62 30.13
N TYR A 198 30.35 -24.39 29.53
CA TYR A 198 29.13 -25.12 29.87
C TYR A 198 28.90 -26.36 28.97
N GLY A 199 29.76 -26.62 28.00
CA GLY A 199 29.60 -27.73 27.05
C GLY A 199 28.31 -27.67 26.25
N VAL A 200 27.97 -26.44 25.78
CA VAL A 200 26.78 -26.13 24.97
C VAL A 200 27.23 -25.65 23.58
N THR A 201 26.59 -26.16 22.55
CA THR A 201 26.84 -25.74 21.18
C THR A 201 25.93 -24.54 20.81
N THR A 202 26.32 -23.74 19.81
CA THR A 202 25.48 -22.64 19.28
C THR A 202 24.14 -23.17 18.76
N LEU A 203 24.13 -24.38 18.18
CA LEU A 203 22.92 -25.00 17.68
C LEU A 203 21.94 -25.37 18.82
N GLU A 204 22.46 -25.93 19.93
CA GLU A 204 21.64 -26.24 21.11
C GLU A 204 21.01 -24.95 21.68
N LEU A 205 21.74 -23.83 21.69
CA LEU A 205 21.24 -22.54 22.14
C LEU A 205 20.14 -22.03 21.19
N TYR A 206 20.39 -22.07 19.88
CA TYR A 206 19.40 -21.68 18.85
C TYR A 206 18.10 -22.49 18.97
N ASP A 207 18.22 -23.81 19.04
CA ASP A 207 17.07 -24.71 19.16
C ASP A 207 16.27 -24.48 20.44
N ALA A 208 16.93 -24.18 21.54
CA ALA A 208 16.26 -23.89 22.81
C ALA A 208 15.42 -22.59 22.70
N ILE A 209 15.99 -21.55 22.12
CA ILE A 209 15.28 -20.27 21.92
C ILE A 209 14.11 -20.46 20.95
N ALA A 210 14.32 -21.11 19.81
CA ALA A 210 13.28 -21.36 18.82
C ALA A 210 12.10 -22.17 19.38
N LYS A 211 12.38 -23.22 20.17
CA LYS A 211 11.34 -24.04 20.81
C LYS A 211 10.63 -23.36 21.97
N SER A 212 11.24 -22.34 22.57
CA SER A 212 10.64 -21.61 23.69
C SER A 212 9.73 -20.47 23.25
N ASN A 213 9.82 -20.04 22.00
CA ASN A 213 8.99 -18.95 21.45
C ASN A 213 7.76 -19.50 20.71
N ILE A 214 6.95 -20.28 21.39
CA ILE A 214 5.75 -20.90 20.80
C ILE A 214 4.59 -20.97 21.82
N ASN A 215 3.40 -20.65 21.37
CA ASN A 215 2.20 -20.93 22.14
C ASN A 215 1.74 -22.36 21.86
N VAL A 216 1.48 -23.11 22.93
CA VAL A 216 0.96 -24.46 22.83
C VAL A 216 -0.52 -24.44 23.15
N GLY A 217 -1.37 -24.90 22.21
CA GLY A 217 -2.76 -25.16 22.45
C GLY A 217 -2.91 -26.32 23.45
N GLY A 218 -3.68 -26.11 24.49
CA GLY A 218 -4.04 -27.15 25.45
C GLY A 218 -5.47 -27.65 25.22
N ASP A 219 -5.88 -28.58 26.06
CA ASP A 219 -7.22 -29.17 26.03
C ASP A 219 -8.23 -28.34 26.85
N VAL A 220 -9.51 -28.69 26.72
CA VAL A 220 -10.59 -28.10 27.50
C VAL A 220 -10.85 -28.97 28.73
N ILE A 221 -10.63 -28.43 29.93
CA ILE A 221 -10.94 -29.13 31.18
C ILE A 221 -12.36 -28.73 31.62
N THR A 222 -13.25 -29.70 31.68
CA THR A 222 -14.61 -29.48 32.21
C THR A 222 -14.62 -29.74 33.71
N ARG A 223 -14.95 -28.71 34.49
CA ARG A 223 -15.09 -28.83 35.94
C ARG A 223 -16.36 -28.09 36.38
N SER A 224 -17.21 -28.80 37.13
CA SER A 224 -18.48 -28.24 37.67
C SER A 224 -19.35 -27.53 36.62
N SER A 225 -19.57 -28.17 35.45
CA SER A 225 -20.34 -27.65 34.32
C SER A 225 -19.76 -26.40 33.63
N GLN A 226 -18.51 -26.05 33.93
CA GLN A 226 -17.78 -24.98 33.25
C GLN A 226 -16.61 -25.57 32.44
N ALA A 227 -16.40 -25.04 31.26
CA ALA A 227 -15.29 -25.40 30.38
C ALA A 227 -14.13 -24.41 30.56
N TYR A 228 -12.98 -24.91 30.94
CA TYR A 228 -11.73 -24.12 31.06
C TYR A 228 -10.81 -24.49 29.93
N VAL A 229 -10.47 -23.50 29.12
CA VAL A 229 -9.46 -23.68 28.04
C VAL A 229 -8.08 -23.52 28.66
N VAL A 230 -7.29 -24.56 28.62
CA VAL A 230 -5.88 -24.55 29.04
C VAL A 230 -5.02 -24.19 27.83
N ARG A 231 -4.13 -23.22 27.95
CA ARG A 231 -3.15 -22.87 26.93
C ARG A 231 -1.80 -22.58 27.56
N GLY A 232 -0.73 -23.08 26.95
CA GLY A 232 0.62 -22.67 27.28
C GLY A 232 0.95 -21.35 26.54
N ILE A 233 1.26 -20.29 27.29
CA ILE A 233 1.71 -19.02 26.72
C ILE A 233 3.24 -19.06 26.76
N GLY A 234 3.87 -19.13 25.58
CA GLY A 234 5.32 -19.20 25.45
C GLY A 234 5.89 -18.15 24.47
N LEU A 235 5.04 -17.24 23.91
CA LEU A 235 5.54 -16.15 23.10
C LEU A 235 6.34 -15.17 23.94
N ILE A 236 7.53 -14.86 23.48
CA ILE A 236 8.49 -13.99 24.16
C ILE A 236 8.10 -12.53 23.91
N ASN A 237 8.01 -11.75 25.02
CA ASN A 237 7.63 -10.34 24.98
C ASN A 237 8.76 -9.41 25.44
N ASP A 238 9.69 -9.89 26.23
CA ASP A 238 10.79 -9.07 26.76
C ASP A 238 12.13 -9.82 26.86
N VAL A 239 13.19 -9.06 27.11
CA VAL A 239 14.57 -9.55 27.26
C VAL A 239 14.68 -10.59 28.41
N LYS A 240 13.98 -10.37 29.53
CA LYS A 240 14.08 -11.25 30.71
C LYS A 240 13.50 -12.63 30.44
N GLU A 241 12.46 -12.72 29.62
CA GLU A 241 11.91 -14.01 29.22
C GLU A 241 12.91 -14.81 28.41
N ILE A 242 13.66 -14.16 27.47
CA ILE A 242 14.73 -14.80 26.70
C ILE A 242 15.87 -15.23 27.63
N GLU A 243 16.32 -14.35 28.51
CA GLU A 243 17.41 -14.63 29.46
C GLU A 243 17.15 -15.88 30.33
N ASN A 244 15.89 -16.14 30.66
CA ASN A 244 15.48 -17.23 31.55
C ASN A 244 15.12 -18.53 30.81
N ILE A 245 15.24 -18.60 29.49
CA ILE A 245 15.08 -19.85 28.74
C ILE A 245 16.13 -20.88 29.20
N VAL A 246 15.67 -22.09 29.48
CA VAL A 246 16.54 -23.22 29.80
C VAL A 246 17.08 -23.83 28.53
N VAL A 247 18.40 -23.80 28.36
CA VAL A 247 19.09 -24.39 27.20
C VAL A 247 19.42 -25.84 27.45
N LYS A 248 19.95 -26.16 28.65
CA LYS A 248 20.42 -27.49 29.01
C LYS A 248 20.32 -27.74 30.50
N ASN A 249 20.16 -28.96 30.92
CA ASN A 249 20.22 -29.32 32.32
C ASN A 249 21.47 -30.17 32.55
N ILE A 250 22.36 -29.76 33.46
CA ILE A 250 23.60 -30.46 33.81
C ILE A 250 23.52 -30.83 35.27
N ASN A 251 23.44 -32.13 35.57
CA ASN A 251 23.37 -32.68 36.92
C ASN A 251 22.29 -32.05 37.80
N GLY A 252 21.11 -31.75 37.23
CA GLY A 252 19.99 -31.10 37.92
C GLY A 252 20.04 -29.57 37.97
N THR A 253 21.13 -28.97 37.47
CA THR A 253 21.26 -27.49 37.40
C THR A 253 20.90 -27.01 36.01
N PRO A 254 19.86 -26.14 35.86
CA PRO A 254 19.49 -25.57 34.57
C PRO A 254 20.52 -24.54 34.13
N ILE A 255 20.99 -24.64 32.89
CA ILE A 255 21.80 -23.62 32.22
C ILE A 255 20.86 -22.76 31.39
N LEU A 256 20.84 -21.49 31.69
CA LEU A 256 19.95 -20.49 31.08
C LEU A 256 20.68 -19.73 29.98
N VAL A 257 19.91 -19.08 29.06
CA VAL A 257 20.47 -18.25 28.00
C VAL A 257 21.41 -17.18 28.55
N LYS A 258 21.06 -16.48 29.64
CA LYS A 258 21.91 -15.47 30.31
C LYS A 258 23.27 -16.00 30.80
N ASN A 259 23.42 -17.31 31.00
CA ASN A 259 24.68 -17.91 31.34
C ASN A 259 25.64 -18.06 30.14
N LEU A 260 25.06 -18.06 28.92
CA LEU A 260 25.74 -18.35 27.66
C LEU A 260 25.89 -17.13 26.74
N ALA A 261 24.97 -16.18 26.83
CA ALA A 261 24.86 -15.03 25.96
C ALA A 261 24.42 -13.78 26.73
N ASP A 262 24.64 -12.62 26.14
CA ASP A 262 24.11 -11.35 26.60
C ASP A 262 22.91 -11.01 25.72
N VAL A 263 21.76 -10.69 26.35
CA VAL A 263 20.50 -10.41 25.64
C VAL A 263 20.13 -8.94 25.80
N HIS A 264 19.84 -8.26 24.71
CA HIS A 264 19.42 -6.86 24.73
C HIS A 264 18.47 -6.53 23.58
N GLU A 265 17.76 -5.41 23.69
CA GLU A 265 17.01 -4.86 22.58
C GLU A 265 17.98 -4.25 21.56
N SER A 266 17.80 -4.61 20.31
CA SER A 266 18.59 -4.15 19.17
C SER A 266 17.68 -3.81 17.99
N SER A 267 18.26 -3.56 16.85
CA SER A 267 17.55 -3.35 15.58
C SER A 267 18.15 -4.20 14.47
N LEU A 268 17.32 -4.59 13.51
CA LEU A 268 17.80 -5.18 12.27
C LEU A 268 18.75 -4.21 11.56
N PRO A 269 19.82 -4.70 10.89
CA PRO A 269 20.65 -3.87 10.04
C PRO A 269 19.81 -3.11 9.01
N ARG A 270 19.96 -1.81 8.95
CA ARG A 270 19.20 -0.97 8.03
C ARG A 270 19.83 -0.98 6.64
N LEU A 271 18.98 -1.10 5.61
CA LEU A 271 19.39 -0.97 4.21
C LEU A 271 19.37 0.50 3.75
N GLY A 272 18.69 1.38 4.48
CA GLY A 272 18.57 2.79 4.18
C GLY A 272 17.99 3.60 5.33
N GLN A 273 18.04 4.91 5.18
CA GLN A 273 17.54 5.90 6.13
C GLN A 273 16.74 6.96 5.38
N VAL A 274 15.72 7.50 6.01
CA VAL A 274 14.94 8.61 5.46
C VAL A 274 15.15 9.83 6.32
N GLY A 275 15.58 10.92 5.69
CA GLY A 275 15.66 12.25 6.30
C GLY A 275 14.56 13.16 5.77
N ARG A 276 14.15 14.13 6.56
CA ARG A 276 13.21 15.17 6.16
C ARG A 276 13.58 16.52 6.78
N MET A 277 13.91 17.47 5.93
CA MET A 277 14.38 18.80 6.34
C MET A 277 15.62 18.71 7.26
N GLU A 278 15.47 19.09 8.54
CA GLU A 278 16.53 19.07 9.55
C GLU A 278 16.56 17.75 10.35
N GLU A 279 15.61 16.85 10.10
CA GLU A 279 15.56 15.54 10.77
C GLU A 279 16.27 14.49 9.92
N ASP A 280 17.36 13.95 10.45
CA ASP A 280 18.21 12.99 9.74
C ASP A 280 17.59 11.60 9.65
N ASP A 281 16.70 11.26 10.58
CA ASP A 281 16.08 9.92 10.65
C ASP A 281 14.61 10.03 11.04
N VAL A 282 13.73 9.66 10.11
CA VAL A 282 12.28 9.67 10.32
C VAL A 282 11.65 8.36 9.83
N VAL A 283 10.49 8.04 10.39
CA VAL A 283 9.63 6.97 9.87
C VAL A 283 8.64 7.58 8.89
N GLN A 284 8.65 7.11 7.66
CA GLN A 284 7.77 7.55 6.59
C GLN A 284 6.80 6.44 6.21
N GLY A 285 5.52 6.79 6.02
CA GLY A 285 4.53 5.95 5.36
C GLY A 285 4.14 6.52 4.01
N ILE A 286 4.09 5.68 3.01
CA ILE A 286 3.61 5.97 1.65
C ILE A 286 2.38 5.13 1.40
N ILE A 287 1.27 5.76 1.06
CA ILE A 287 0.01 5.07 0.79
C ILE A 287 -0.18 4.98 -0.71
N VAL A 288 -0.41 3.75 -1.15
CA VAL A 288 -0.57 3.41 -2.56
C VAL A 288 -2.02 3.01 -2.81
N MET A 289 -2.63 3.63 -3.79
CA MET A 289 -4.01 3.36 -4.23
C MET A 289 -4.04 2.26 -5.28
N ARG A 290 -5.12 1.50 -5.30
CA ARG A 290 -5.39 0.53 -6.38
C ARG A 290 -5.61 1.24 -7.70
N LYS A 291 -5.17 0.60 -8.77
CA LYS A 291 -5.43 1.09 -10.13
C LYS A 291 -6.94 1.12 -10.41
N GLY A 292 -7.42 2.22 -10.97
CA GLY A 292 -8.84 2.41 -11.33
C GLY A 292 -9.76 2.94 -10.23
N GLU A 293 -9.26 3.14 -9.00
CA GLU A 293 -10.04 3.77 -7.93
C GLU A 293 -10.08 5.30 -8.08
N ASN A 294 -11.03 5.94 -7.39
CA ASN A 294 -11.15 7.41 -7.36
C ASN A 294 -10.23 8.00 -6.27
N PRO A 295 -9.18 8.75 -6.62
CA PRO A 295 -8.24 9.30 -5.63
C PRO A 295 -8.92 10.17 -4.57
N GLY A 296 -9.89 11.00 -4.93
CA GLY A 296 -10.59 11.89 -4.01
C GLY A 296 -11.34 11.12 -2.92
N GLU A 297 -12.08 10.08 -3.31
CA GLU A 297 -12.83 9.24 -2.36
C GLU A 297 -11.90 8.47 -1.43
N VAL A 298 -10.83 7.89 -1.98
CA VAL A 298 -9.84 7.13 -1.19
C VAL A 298 -9.11 8.05 -0.21
N ILE A 299 -8.71 9.25 -0.62
CA ILE A 299 -8.00 10.21 0.25
C ILE A 299 -8.93 10.73 1.34
N ALA A 300 -10.20 11.01 1.04
CA ALA A 300 -11.17 11.44 2.05
C ALA A 300 -11.36 10.36 3.13
N ALA A 301 -11.63 9.11 2.73
CA ALA A 301 -11.75 7.98 3.65
C ALA A 301 -10.45 7.74 4.45
N LEU A 302 -9.28 7.98 3.81
CA LEU A 302 -7.98 7.87 4.44
C LEU A 302 -7.78 8.93 5.54
N LYS A 303 -8.12 10.19 5.27
CA LYS A 303 -8.03 11.30 6.24
C LYS A 303 -8.91 11.05 7.46
N ASP A 304 -10.13 10.57 7.26
CA ASP A 304 -11.03 10.19 8.34
C ASP A 304 -10.42 9.06 9.18
N LYS A 305 -9.82 8.06 8.53
CA LYS A 305 -9.16 6.95 9.22
C LYS A 305 -7.90 7.39 9.98
N ILE A 306 -7.11 8.29 9.42
CA ILE A 306 -5.95 8.90 10.10
C ILE A 306 -6.39 9.64 11.37
N ALA A 307 -7.47 10.40 11.29
CA ALA A 307 -8.04 11.11 12.46
C ALA A 307 -8.49 10.12 13.55
N ASP A 308 -9.18 9.03 13.18
CA ASP A 308 -9.54 7.96 14.09
C ASP A 308 -8.31 7.30 14.76
N ILE A 309 -7.28 6.99 13.97
CA ILE A 309 -6.04 6.39 14.49
C ILE A 309 -5.34 7.35 15.45
N GLN A 310 -5.26 8.62 15.11
CA GLN A 310 -4.61 9.64 15.94
C GLN A 310 -5.30 9.81 17.29
N GLN A 311 -6.63 9.74 17.32
CA GLN A 311 -7.43 9.92 18.55
C GLN A 311 -7.52 8.67 19.42
N ASN A 312 -7.68 7.50 18.79
CA ASN A 312 -8.10 6.29 19.49
C ASN A 312 -7.03 5.19 19.57
N SER A 313 -5.89 5.35 18.87
CA SER A 313 -4.95 4.24 18.71
C SER A 313 -3.49 4.60 18.99
N LEU A 314 -3.15 5.86 18.87
CA LEU A 314 -1.80 6.36 19.13
C LEU A 314 -1.75 7.08 20.48
N PRO A 315 -0.58 7.05 21.16
CA PRO A 315 -0.32 7.94 22.28
C PRO A 315 -0.40 9.41 21.84
N GLU A 316 -0.79 10.30 22.77
CA GLU A 316 -0.95 11.74 22.50
C GLU A 316 0.33 12.42 21.97
N ASP A 317 1.49 11.87 22.30
CA ASP A 317 2.80 12.37 21.88
C ASP A 317 3.22 11.93 20.49
N VAL A 318 2.54 10.95 19.88
CA VAL A 318 2.83 10.46 18.52
C VAL A 318 1.89 11.12 17.52
N ARG A 319 2.44 11.76 16.48
CA ARG A 319 1.67 12.48 15.47
C ARG A 319 1.96 11.96 14.08
N ILE A 320 0.90 11.77 13.28
CA ILE A 320 0.99 11.53 11.85
C ILE A 320 1.01 12.90 11.14
N VAL A 321 2.12 13.23 10.49
CA VAL A 321 2.32 14.53 9.82
C VAL A 321 2.37 14.33 8.32
N PRO A 322 1.29 14.65 7.59
CA PRO A 322 1.28 14.56 6.13
C PRO A 322 2.22 15.59 5.51
N PHE A 323 2.82 15.24 4.37
CA PHE A 323 3.63 16.16 3.59
C PHE A 323 3.43 16.06 2.08
N TYR A 324 2.74 15.02 1.62
CA TYR A 324 2.25 14.90 0.26
C TYR A 324 0.81 14.43 0.32
N ASP A 325 -0.06 15.18 -0.33
CA ASP A 325 -1.48 14.90 -0.47
C ASP A 325 -1.89 15.19 -1.92
N ARG A 326 -2.24 14.14 -2.64
CA ARG A 326 -2.61 14.24 -4.06
C ARG A 326 -3.91 15.02 -4.28
N GLU A 327 -4.80 15.08 -3.29
CA GLU A 327 -6.03 15.86 -3.37
C GLU A 327 -5.74 17.33 -3.70
N ASN A 328 -4.68 17.93 -3.14
CA ASN A 328 -4.29 19.29 -3.45
C ASN A 328 -4.01 19.51 -4.95
N LEU A 329 -3.46 18.51 -5.64
CA LEU A 329 -3.19 18.57 -7.07
C LEU A 329 -4.48 18.39 -7.89
N VAL A 330 -5.34 17.46 -7.46
CA VAL A 330 -6.66 17.23 -8.08
C VAL A 330 -7.53 18.47 -7.96
N ASP A 331 -7.61 19.07 -6.78
CA ASP A 331 -8.36 20.30 -6.53
C ASP A 331 -7.88 21.45 -7.41
N LEU A 332 -6.57 21.63 -7.52
CA LEU A 332 -6.00 22.67 -8.41
C LEU A 332 -6.37 22.44 -9.87
N ALA A 333 -6.29 21.19 -10.33
CA ALA A 333 -6.66 20.83 -11.71
C ALA A 333 -8.16 21.06 -11.97
N VAL A 334 -9.03 20.57 -11.08
CA VAL A 334 -10.50 20.75 -11.17
C VAL A 334 -10.87 22.23 -11.14
N HIS A 335 -10.30 23.00 -10.21
CA HIS A 335 -10.55 24.43 -10.11
C HIS A 335 -10.16 25.16 -11.40
N THR A 336 -8.97 24.88 -11.93
CA THR A 336 -8.47 25.49 -13.16
C THR A 336 -9.37 25.19 -14.36
N VAL A 337 -9.75 23.91 -14.55
CA VAL A 337 -10.62 23.48 -15.65
C VAL A 337 -12.00 24.11 -15.52
N THR A 338 -12.59 24.08 -14.33
CA THR A 338 -13.93 24.64 -14.07
C THR A 338 -13.95 26.16 -14.28
N HIS A 339 -12.93 26.88 -13.80
CA HIS A 339 -12.80 28.31 -14.00
C HIS A 339 -12.71 28.66 -15.50
N ASN A 340 -11.84 28.01 -16.24
CA ASN A 340 -11.67 28.23 -17.68
C ASN A 340 -12.96 27.89 -18.47
N LEU A 341 -13.66 26.82 -18.06
CA LEU A 341 -14.92 26.42 -18.67
C LEU A 341 -16.02 27.51 -18.45
N ILE A 342 -16.14 28.00 -17.22
CA ILE A 342 -17.12 29.05 -16.89
C ILE A 342 -16.81 30.35 -17.66
N GLU A 343 -15.53 30.77 -17.67
CA GLU A 343 -15.11 31.95 -18.44
C GLU A 343 -15.40 31.80 -19.94
N GLY A 344 -15.07 30.61 -20.50
CA GLY A 344 -15.37 30.32 -21.90
C GLY A 344 -16.85 30.36 -22.23
N ILE A 345 -17.70 29.77 -21.39
CA ILE A 345 -19.17 29.80 -21.55
C ILE A 345 -19.68 31.24 -21.48
N LEU A 346 -19.23 32.04 -20.51
CA LEU A 346 -19.62 33.43 -20.37
C LEU A 346 -19.22 34.27 -21.60
N LEU A 347 -17.99 34.10 -22.08
CA LEU A 347 -17.48 34.80 -23.25
C LEU A 347 -18.29 34.46 -24.51
N VAL A 348 -18.51 33.16 -24.78
CA VAL A 348 -19.30 32.71 -25.93
C VAL A 348 -20.74 33.22 -25.85
N THR A 349 -21.36 33.16 -24.67
CA THR A 349 -22.71 33.68 -24.44
C THR A 349 -22.77 35.16 -24.68
N PHE A 350 -21.82 35.94 -24.17
CA PHE A 350 -21.74 37.38 -24.38
C PHE A 350 -21.59 37.71 -25.86
N ILE A 351 -20.70 37.06 -26.58
CA ILE A 351 -20.53 37.28 -28.04
C ILE A 351 -21.78 36.91 -28.79
N ALA A 352 -22.41 35.77 -28.50
CA ALA A 352 -23.64 35.32 -29.17
C ALA A 352 -24.80 36.30 -28.95
N VAL A 353 -25.00 36.76 -27.71
CA VAL A 353 -26.03 37.74 -27.36
C VAL A 353 -25.76 39.08 -28.04
N SER A 354 -24.54 39.59 -27.97
CA SER A 354 -24.13 40.85 -28.62
C SER A 354 -24.32 40.80 -30.12
N TYR A 355 -23.93 39.71 -30.79
CA TYR A 355 -24.09 39.54 -32.22
C TYR A 355 -25.57 39.48 -32.63
N THR A 356 -26.39 38.76 -31.89
CA THR A 356 -27.85 38.69 -32.18
C THR A 356 -28.56 40.03 -31.96
N HIS A 357 -28.18 40.77 -30.92
CA HIS A 357 -28.75 42.12 -30.68
C HIS A 357 -28.31 43.13 -31.73
N LEU A 358 -27.05 43.18 -32.13
CA LEU A 358 -26.56 44.09 -33.17
C LEU A 358 -27.22 43.81 -34.52
N ARG A 359 -27.38 42.56 -34.89
CA ARG A 359 -28.02 42.16 -36.16
C ARG A 359 -29.54 42.46 -36.16
N ALA A 360 -30.21 42.37 -35.03
CA ALA A 360 -31.61 42.74 -34.90
C ALA A 360 -31.83 44.25 -35.13
N HIS A 361 -30.86 45.08 -34.74
CA HIS A 361 -30.92 46.55 -35.02
C HIS A 361 -30.68 46.87 -36.49
N GLU A 362 -29.80 46.13 -37.20
CA GLU A 362 -29.59 46.37 -38.64
C GLU A 362 -30.83 46.00 -39.48
N THR A 363 -31.51 44.92 -39.14
CA THR A 363 -32.76 44.52 -39.87
C THR A 363 -33.96 45.45 -39.59
N GLY A 364 -33.98 46.16 -38.45
CA GLY A 364 -35.01 47.16 -38.14
C GLY A 364 -34.80 48.50 -38.82
N ALA A 365 -33.63 48.79 -39.38
CA ALA A 365 -33.32 50.03 -40.07
C ALA A 365 -33.69 50.02 -41.60
N TYR A 366 -34.08 48.85 -42.12
CA TYR A 366 -34.49 48.67 -43.55
C TYR A 366 -35.96 48.36 -43.75
N LEU A 367 -36.82 48.59 -42.75
CA LEU A 367 -38.28 48.62 -42.84
C LEU A 367 -38.76 50.06 -42.53
#